data_288862e4d24b2f61565bcc2bc5dea26e
#
_entry.id   288862e4d24b2f61565bcc2bc5dea26e
#
_cell.length_a   1.000
_cell.length_b   1.000
_cell.length_c   1.000
_cell.angle_alpha   90.00
_cell.angle_beta   90.00
_cell.angle_gamma   90.00
#
_symmetry.space_group_name_H-M   'P 1'
#
loop_
_entity.id
_entity.type
_entity.pdbx_description
1 polymer ?
#
loop_
_entity_poly.entity_id
_entity_poly.type
_entity_poly.pdbx_seq_one_letter_code
_entity_poly.pdbx_strand_id
1 'polypeptide(L)'
;MSIDFTIEQQQITTSVQKLTEQFSDEYWLKRDEDGKFPEDFCRAIADSGYMGIAMPQEYGGAGLGITEAALLLQAISASGAGNGGVSSVSIGIFGLNPVVKYGTPEQKQRMLPPVIQRKDIACFGVTEPDAGLDTTRLKLRAVRKGDRYIVHGQKIWISTAQVANKILLIARTADASETHRPVDGLTLFYTDLDKTKVDVRVIDKMGRKCVDSNELFFDGMEIPVENRIGEEGKGFKYLLDGINPERILIAAGLVGLGRAALRRATDYAKQRVVFGRPIGKNQAIQHPLAQNWAELEAANLMAFRAAQLYDRGDDCGALANAAKYLAGEATFSACTNSVMTHGGMGYAKEFHVERYLRECMIHRIAPITPHLALCYIAERVLGLPKSY
;
A
#
# COMPACT_ATOMS: atom_id res chain seq x y z
N MET A 1 -5.80 -14.79 22.13
CA MET A 1 -6.96 -13.87 22.08
C MET A 1 -7.31 -13.67 20.63
N SER A 2 -8.46 -14.16 20.20
CA SER A 2 -8.99 -13.82 18.89
C SER A 2 -9.32 -12.32 18.87
N ILE A 3 -9.09 -11.64 17.76
CA ILE A 3 -9.64 -10.31 17.55
C ILE A 3 -11.14 -10.54 17.34
N ASP A 4 -11.97 -10.01 18.23
CA ASP A 4 -13.42 -10.13 18.11
C ASP A 4 -13.89 -9.09 17.09
N PHE A 5 -14.04 -9.54 15.85
CA PHE A 5 -14.66 -8.74 14.79
C PHE A 5 -16.18 -8.77 14.92
N THR A 6 -16.83 -7.65 14.64
CA THR A 6 -18.30 -7.58 14.57
C THR A 6 -18.81 -8.44 13.42
N ILE A 7 -20.12 -8.72 13.44
CA ILE A 7 -20.77 -9.49 12.36
C ILE A 7 -20.57 -8.76 11.00
N GLU A 8 -20.68 -7.44 10.99
CA GLU A 8 -20.49 -6.61 9.80
C GLU A 8 -19.06 -6.71 9.27
N GLN A 9 -18.06 -6.68 10.15
CA GLN A 9 -16.65 -6.85 9.80
C GLN A 9 -16.36 -8.24 9.23
N GLN A 10 -16.96 -9.29 9.78
CA GLN A 10 -16.87 -10.65 9.25
C GLN A 10 -17.54 -10.77 7.87
N GLN A 11 -18.68 -10.10 7.68
CA GLN A 11 -19.38 -10.04 6.39
C GLN A 11 -18.52 -9.38 5.29
N ILE A 12 -17.76 -8.32 5.61
CA ILE A 12 -16.82 -7.71 4.65
C ILE A 12 -15.82 -8.76 4.17
N THR A 13 -15.18 -9.47 5.09
CA THR A 13 -14.20 -10.51 4.73
C THR A 13 -14.83 -11.58 3.82
N THR A 14 -16.01 -12.10 4.19
CA THR A 14 -16.70 -13.14 3.42
C THR A 14 -17.11 -12.63 2.02
N SER A 15 -17.63 -11.41 1.94
CA SER A 15 -18.07 -10.81 0.67
C SER A 15 -16.89 -10.56 -0.27
N VAL A 16 -15.75 -10.10 0.28
CA VAL A 16 -14.52 -9.89 -0.51
C VAL A 16 -13.95 -11.22 -0.98
N GLN A 17 -13.95 -12.27 -0.14
CA GLN A 17 -13.54 -13.60 -0.55
C GLN A 17 -14.38 -14.10 -1.73
N LYS A 18 -15.72 -13.99 -1.65
CA LYS A 18 -16.61 -14.37 -2.74
C LYS A 18 -16.39 -13.56 -4.03
N LEU A 19 -16.14 -12.25 -3.88
CA LEU A 19 -15.84 -11.39 -5.03
C LEU A 19 -14.54 -11.81 -5.71
N THR A 20 -13.52 -12.13 -4.93
CA THR A 20 -12.18 -12.49 -5.45
C THR A 20 -12.14 -13.88 -6.09
N GLU A 21 -13.11 -14.77 -5.84
CA GLU A 21 -13.25 -16.06 -6.52
C GLU A 21 -13.41 -15.93 -8.05
N GLN A 22 -13.89 -14.77 -8.53
CA GLN A 22 -14.01 -14.47 -9.97
C GLN A 22 -12.65 -14.27 -10.65
N PHE A 23 -11.60 -14.10 -9.90
CA PHE A 23 -10.24 -13.81 -10.37
C PHE A 23 -9.30 -14.96 -9.96
N SER A 24 -9.28 -16.00 -10.80
CA SER A 24 -8.56 -17.24 -10.52
C SER A 24 -7.04 -17.07 -10.47
N ASP A 25 -6.35 -18.13 -10.09
CA ASP A 25 -4.89 -18.19 -10.11
C ASP A 25 -4.31 -17.93 -11.51
N GLU A 26 -4.95 -18.46 -12.57
CA GLU A 26 -4.57 -18.21 -13.96
C GLU A 26 -4.71 -16.75 -14.35
N TYR A 27 -5.74 -16.06 -13.84
CA TYR A 27 -5.89 -14.62 -14.04
C TYR A 27 -4.68 -13.86 -13.51
N TRP A 28 -4.27 -14.13 -12.26
CA TRP A 28 -3.14 -13.45 -11.64
C TRP A 28 -1.79 -13.85 -12.24
N LEU A 29 -1.64 -15.12 -12.68
CA LEU A 29 -0.47 -15.55 -13.42
C LEU A 29 -0.30 -14.75 -14.71
N LYS A 30 -1.39 -14.63 -15.48
CA LYS A 30 -1.40 -13.85 -16.71
C LYS A 30 -1.06 -12.37 -16.45
N ARG A 31 -1.59 -11.77 -15.37
CA ARG A 31 -1.26 -10.37 -15.00
C ARG A 31 0.21 -10.20 -14.60
N ASP A 32 0.82 -11.18 -13.97
CA ASP A 32 2.27 -11.17 -13.69
C ASP A 32 3.12 -11.37 -14.95
N GLU A 33 2.63 -12.10 -15.93
CA GLU A 33 3.34 -12.35 -17.19
C GLU A 33 3.27 -11.16 -18.15
N ASP A 34 2.07 -10.65 -18.40
CA ASP A 34 1.83 -9.59 -19.39
C ASP A 34 2.00 -8.17 -18.84
N GLY A 35 2.10 -8.03 -17.51
CA GLY A 35 2.26 -6.74 -16.83
C GLY A 35 1.06 -5.81 -16.96
N LYS A 36 -0.08 -6.29 -17.47
CA LYS A 36 -1.26 -5.45 -17.66
C LYS A 36 -1.97 -5.16 -16.36
N PHE A 37 -2.36 -3.92 -16.19
CA PHE A 37 -3.11 -3.46 -15.03
C PHE A 37 -4.45 -4.24 -14.91
N PRO A 38 -4.85 -4.70 -13.70
CA PRO A 38 -6.05 -5.51 -13.49
C PRO A 38 -7.30 -4.64 -13.38
N GLU A 39 -7.68 -3.93 -14.46
CA GLU A 39 -8.79 -2.96 -14.45
C GLU A 39 -10.15 -3.61 -14.15
N ASP A 40 -10.41 -4.80 -14.65
CA ASP A 40 -11.62 -5.58 -14.39
C ASP A 40 -11.76 -5.94 -12.90
N PHE A 41 -10.67 -6.34 -12.25
CA PHE A 41 -10.62 -6.55 -10.79
C PHE A 41 -10.90 -5.25 -10.02
N CYS A 42 -10.23 -4.16 -10.39
CA CYS A 42 -10.41 -2.87 -9.73
C CYS A 42 -11.84 -2.34 -9.88
N ARG A 43 -12.47 -2.57 -11.05
CA ARG A 43 -13.87 -2.22 -11.31
C ARG A 43 -14.80 -3.04 -10.44
N ALA A 44 -14.59 -4.35 -10.32
CA ALA A 44 -15.40 -5.20 -9.44
C ALA A 44 -15.35 -4.75 -7.97
N ILE A 45 -14.18 -4.31 -7.48
CA ILE A 45 -14.01 -3.72 -6.15
C ILE A 45 -14.79 -2.39 -6.03
N ALA A 46 -14.75 -1.53 -7.06
CA ALA A 46 -15.46 -0.26 -7.05
C ALA A 46 -16.98 -0.45 -7.11
N ASP A 47 -17.46 -1.30 -8.02
CA ASP A 47 -18.89 -1.60 -8.20
C ASP A 47 -19.52 -2.24 -6.94
N SER A 48 -18.71 -2.91 -6.12
CA SER A 48 -19.11 -3.43 -4.81
C SER A 48 -19.05 -2.39 -3.69
N GLY A 49 -18.71 -1.12 -3.97
CA GLY A 49 -18.63 -0.02 -3.01
C GLY A 49 -17.35 -0.01 -2.16
N TYR A 50 -16.44 -0.96 -2.35
CA TYR A 50 -15.26 -1.08 -1.50
C TYR A 50 -14.16 -0.05 -1.80
N MET A 51 -14.17 0.59 -2.98
CA MET A 51 -13.17 1.63 -3.28
C MET A 51 -13.29 2.83 -2.32
N GLY A 52 -14.52 3.18 -1.91
CA GLY A 52 -14.79 4.25 -0.95
C GLY A 52 -14.96 3.78 0.50
N ILE A 53 -14.45 2.61 0.89
CA ILE A 53 -14.75 1.98 2.20
C ILE A 53 -14.45 2.92 3.39
N ALA A 54 -13.33 3.65 3.37
CA ALA A 54 -12.92 4.58 4.41
C ALA A 54 -13.20 6.06 4.07
N MET A 55 -13.97 6.34 3.03
CA MET A 55 -14.36 7.71 2.65
C MET A 55 -15.74 8.06 3.23
N PRO A 56 -16.01 9.35 3.51
CA PRO A 56 -17.28 9.77 4.11
C PRO A 56 -18.48 9.47 3.23
N GLN A 57 -19.62 9.13 3.86
CA GLN A 57 -20.87 8.79 3.17
C GLN A 57 -21.43 9.97 2.34
N GLU A 58 -21.26 11.20 2.81
CA GLU A 58 -21.70 12.42 2.12
C GLU A 58 -21.08 12.59 0.73
N TYR A 59 -19.92 11.94 0.47
CA TYR A 59 -19.24 11.95 -0.83
C TYR A 59 -19.36 10.60 -1.57
N GLY A 60 -20.25 9.71 -1.14
CA GLY A 60 -20.51 8.43 -1.77
C GLY A 60 -19.64 7.27 -1.26
N GLY A 61 -18.86 7.47 -0.20
CA GLY A 61 -18.11 6.41 0.48
C GLY A 61 -18.98 5.60 1.44
N ALA A 62 -18.41 4.55 2.04
CA ALA A 62 -19.10 3.73 3.04
C ALA A 62 -19.03 4.33 4.46
N GLY A 63 -18.13 5.27 4.72
CA GLY A 63 -17.95 5.90 6.03
C GLY A 63 -17.44 4.96 7.11
N LEU A 64 -16.76 3.87 6.72
CA LEU A 64 -16.16 2.90 7.64
C LEU A 64 -14.73 3.29 8.03
N GLY A 65 -14.11 2.48 8.90
CA GLY A 65 -12.79 2.76 9.45
C GLY A 65 -11.64 2.09 8.71
N ILE A 66 -10.44 2.30 9.26
CA ILE A 66 -9.21 1.64 8.80
C ILE A 66 -9.24 0.15 9.15
N THR A 67 -9.97 -0.25 10.18
CA THR A 67 -10.17 -1.67 10.52
C THR A 67 -10.85 -2.41 9.37
N GLU A 68 -11.92 -1.88 8.79
CA GLU A 68 -12.65 -2.48 7.67
C GLU A 68 -11.81 -2.43 6.37
N ALA A 69 -11.09 -1.34 6.12
CA ALA A 69 -10.16 -1.26 5.01
C ALA A 69 -9.01 -2.28 5.13
N ALA A 70 -8.52 -2.55 6.35
CA ALA A 70 -7.51 -3.57 6.62
C ALA A 70 -8.04 -4.99 6.35
N LEU A 71 -9.28 -5.29 6.76
CA LEU A 71 -9.96 -6.56 6.46
C LEU A 71 -10.12 -6.77 4.96
N LEU A 72 -10.55 -5.74 4.23
CA LEU A 72 -10.65 -5.75 2.77
C LEU A 72 -9.31 -6.12 2.12
N LEU A 73 -8.23 -5.38 2.43
CA LEU A 73 -6.93 -5.62 1.81
C LEU A 73 -6.32 -6.96 2.21
N GLN A 74 -6.53 -7.40 3.45
CA GLN A 74 -6.09 -8.72 3.91
C GLN A 74 -6.81 -9.85 3.12
N ALA A 75 -8.12 -9.75 2.95
CA ALA A 75 -8.91 -10.74 2.21
C ALA A 75 -8.50 -10.79 0.73
N ILE A 76 -8.31 -9.63 0.07
CA ILE A 76 -7.79 -9.54 -1.30
C ILE A 76 -6.44 -10.27 -1.41
N SER A 77 -5.50 -9.96 -0.54
CA SER A 77 -4.16 -10.56 -0.60
C SER A 77 -4.19 -12.06 -0.36
N ALA A 78 -5.01 -12.52 0.59
CA ALA A 78 -5.15 -13.94 0.95
C ALA A 78 -5.85 -14.79 -0.12
N SER A 79 -6.60 -14.18 -1.05
CA SER A 79 -7.31 -14.91 -2.11
C SER A 79 -6.40 -15.52 -3.17
N GLY A 80 -5.15 -15.07 -3.26
CA GLY A 80 -4.22 -15.42 -4.33
C GLY A 80 -3.86 -14.21 -5.22
N ALA A 81 -4.62 -13.11 -5.11
CA ALA A 81 -4.30 -11.85 -5.79
C ALA A 81 -2.94 -11.26 -5.35
N GLY A 82 -2.50 -11.60 -4.14
CA GLY A 82 -1.22 -11.18 -3.62
C GLY A 82 -1.10 -9.67 -3.46
N ASN A 83 0.12 -9.19 -3.49
CA ASN A 83 0.39 -7.76 -3.39
C ASN A 83 0.08 -6.99 -4.69
N GLY A 84 0.03 -7.68 -5.83
CA GLY A 84 -0.44 -7.10 -7.09
C GLY A 84 -1.89 -6.62 -6.98
N GLY A 85 -2.80 -7.46 -6.47
CA GLY A 85 -4.19 -7.11 -6.23
C GLY A 85 -4.35 -5.99 -5.20
N VAL A 86 -3.67 -6.07 -4.06
CA VAL A 86 -3.70 -5.02 -3.03
C VAL A 86 -3.24 -3.68 -3.58
N SER A 87 -2.10 -3.65 -4.28
CA SER A 87 -1.52 -2.42 -4.78
C SER A 87 -2.36 -1.75 -5.87
N SER A 88 -3.14 -2.52 -6.64
CA SER A 88 -3.99 -1.97 -7.71
C SER A 88 -5.17 -1.15 -7.18
N VAL A 89 -5.60 -1.37 -5.93
CA VAL A 89 -6.75 -0.68 -5.32
C VAL A 89 -6.37 0.24 -4.15
N SER A 90 -5.23 0.01 -3.50
CA SER A 90 -4.89 0.69 -2.24
C SER A 90 -4.84 2.22 -2.34
N ILE A 91 -4.38 2.77 -3.47
CA ILE A 91 -4.34 4.23 -3.67
C ILE A 91 -5.76 4.80 -3.71
N GLY A 92 -6.70 4.12 -4.38
CA GLY A 92 -8.11 4.51 -4.39
C GLY A 92 -8.75 4.45 -3.00
N ILE A 93 -8.45 3.40 -2.24
CA ILE A 93 -9.03 3.19 -0.90
C ILE A 93 -8.51 4.19 0.11
N PHE A 94 -7.23 4.51 0.10
CA PHE A 94 -6.61 5.28 1.19
C PHE A 94 -5.76 6.47 0.71
N GLY A 95 -5.24 6.47 -0.51
CA GLY A 95 -4.29 7.48 -0.99
C GLY A 95 -4.83 8.92 -0.94
N LEU A 96 -6.15 9.12 -0.95
CA LEU A 96 -6.80 10.43 -0.82
C LEU A 96 -7.15 10.84 0.62
N ASN A 97 -6.64 10.16 1.64
CA ASN A 97 -6.85 10.57 3.03
C ASN A 97 -6.51 12.06 3.31
N PRO A 98 -5.45 12.66 2.72
CA PRO A 98 -5.22 14.10 2.87
C PRO A 98 -6.35 14.97 2.30
N VAL A 99 -7.00 14.57 1.20
CA VAL A 99 -8.17 15.28 0.67
C VAL A 99 -9.36 15.13 1.61
N VAL A 100 -9.60 13.92 2.14
CA VAL A 100 -10.66 13.67 3.13
C VAL A 100 -10.49 14.53 4.37
N LYS A 101 -9.26 14.66 4.89
CA LYS A 101 -8.99 15.41 6.12
C LYS A 101 -8.88 16.91 5.93
N TYR A 102 -8.22 17.37 4.86
CA TYR A 102 -7.77 18.76 4.69
C TYR A 102 -8.35 19.46 3.46
N GLY A 103 -9.06 18.75 2.59
CA GLY A 103 -9.80 19.36 1.48
C GLY A 103 -10.96 20.22 1.97
N THR A 104 -11.27 21.29 1.23
CA THR A 104 -12.51 22.04 1.45
C THR A 104 -13.73 21.18 1.08
N PRO A 105 -14.96 21.53 1.52
CA PRO A 105 -16.17 20.83 1.11
C PRO A 105 -16.29 20.70 -0.42
N GLU A 106 -15.97 21.79 -1.15
CA GLU A 106 -16.00 21.83 -2.62
C GLU A 106 -14.97 20.89 -3.25
N GLN A 107 -13.74 20.85 -2.67
CA GLN A 107 -12.71 19.91 -3.11
C GLN A 107 -13.14 18.46 -2.88
N LYS A 108 -13.65 18.13 -1.70
CA LYS A 108 -14.15 16.79 -1.38
C LYS A 108 -15.26 16.38 -2.33
N GLN A 109 -16.25 17.25 -2.56
CA GLN A 109 -17.36 16.98 -3.48
C GLN A 109 -16.91 16.76 -4.93
N ARG A 110 -15.86 17.46 -5.37
CA ARG A 110 -15.33 17.34 -6.73
C ARG A 110 -14.36 16.17 -6.89
N MET A 111 -13.57 15.84 -5.87
CA MET A 111 -12.41 14.96 -5.98
C MET A 111 -12.70 13.52 -5.53
N LEU A 112 -13.53 13.30 -4.51
CA LEU A 112 -13.73 11.97 -3.94
C LEU A 112 -14.68 11.08 -4.76
N PRO A 113 -15.88 11.53 -5.20
CA PRO A 113 -16.82 10.68 -5.91
C PRO A 113 -16.26 10.06 -7.20
N PRO A 114 -15.47 10.78 -8.06
CA PRO A 114 -14.92 10.18 -9.26
C PRO A 114 -13.93 9.03 -8.97
N VAL A 115 -13.17 9.09 -7.87
CA VAL A 115 -12.26 8.02 -7.45
C VAL A 115 -13.04 6.82 -6.92
N ILE A 116 -14.06 7.05 -6.08
CA ILE A 116 -14.95 6.01 -5.57
C ILE A 116 -15.61 5.24 -6.72
N GLN A 117 -16.07 5.96 -7.75
CA GLN A 117 -16.72 5.40 -8.95
C GLN A 117 -15.72 4.87 -9.99
N ARG A 118 -14.43 4.89 -9.71
CA ARG A 118 -13.39 4.47 -10.66
C ARG A 118 -13.39 5.26 -11.99
N LYS A 119 -13.93 6.48 -12.01
CA LYS A 119 -13.79 7.43 -13.14
C LYS A 119 -12.42 8.08 -13.13
N ASP A 120 -11.89 8.36 -11.95
CA ASP A 120 -10.54 8.84 -11.74
C ASP A 120 -9.66 7.74 -11.12
N ILE A 121 -8.47 7.62 -11.67
CA ILE A 121 -7.39 6.76 -11.18
C ILE A 121 -6.26 7.66 -10.73
N ALA A 122 -5.92 7.62 -9.45
CA ALA A 122 -4.88 8.45 -8.87
C ALA A 122 -3.55 7.70 -8.76
N CYS A 123 -2.44 8.42 -8.94
CA CYS A 123 -1.12 8.02 -8.49
C CYS A 123 -0.62 8.97 -7.40
N PHE A 124 0.48 8.58 -6.72
CA PHE A 124 0.98 9.29 -5.54
C PHE A 124 2.44 9.72 -5.74
N GLY A 125 2.67 11.03 -5.97
CA GLY A 125 3.97 11.59 -6.30
C GLY A 125 4.71 12.16 -5.08
N VAL A 126 5.51 11.32 -4.39
CA VAL A 126 6.32 11.72 -3.22
C VAL A 126 7.80 11.59 -3.49
N THR A 127 8.28 10.38 -3.69
CA THR A 127 9.69 10.00 -3.75
C THR A 127 10.43 10.67 -4.92
N GLU A 128 11.67 11.10 -4.67
CA GLU A 128 12.58 11.64 -5.69
C GLU A 128 13.88 10.81 -5.71
N PRO A 129 14.68 10.85 -6.79
CA PRO A 129 15.91 10.07 -6.88
C PRO A 129 16.85 10.23 -5.69
N ASP A 130 16.98 11.45 -5.15
CA ASP A 130 17.85 11.79 -4.02
C ASP A 130 17.12 11.87 -2.67
N ALA A 131 15.81 11.62 -2.63
CA ALA A 131 14.96 11.81 -1.45
C ALA A 131 13.93 10.67 -1.31
N GLY A 132 14.41 9.48 -0.92
CA GLY A 132 13.56 8.32 -0.59
C GLY A 132 13.12 8.35 0.87
N LEU A 133 14.03 8.03 1.80
CA LEU A 133 13.74 8.01 3.24
C LEU A 133 13.69 9.42 3.83
N ASP A 134 14.64 10.26 3.47
CA ASP A 134 14.69 11.66 3.89
C ASP A 134 13.82 12.54 2.96
N THR A 135 12.52 12.47 3.16
CA THR A 135 11.54 13.27 2.41
C THR A 135 11.61 14.77 2.71
N THR A 136 12.39 15.20 3.70
CA THR A 136 12.62 16.63 3.97
C THR A 136 13.43 17.30 2.87
N ARG A 137 14.18 16.50 2.08
CA ARG A 137 15.05 16.94 0.98
C ARG A 137 14.40 16.98 -0.40
N LEU A 138 13.08 16.84 -0.50
CA LEU A 138 12.36 16.94 -1.76
C LEU A 138 12.65 18.27 -2.47
N LYS A 139 12.92 18.18 -3.79
CA LYS A 139 13.39 19.30 -4.62
C LYS A 139 12.42 19.70 -5.73
N LEU A 140 11.48 18.81 -6.15
CA LEU A 140 10.50 19.13 -7.20
C LEU A 140 9.80 20.45 -6.86
N ARG A 141 9.90 21.45 -7.78
CA ARG A 141 9.44 22.82 -7.57
C ARG A 141 8.04 23.02 -8.14
N ALA A 142 7.22 23.78 -7.40
CA ALA A 142 5.95 24.29 -7.86
C ALA A 142 5.92 25.80 -7.60
N VAL A 143 6.18 26.59 -8.63
CA VAL A 143 6.29 28.05 -8.56
C VAL A 143 4.95 28.68 -8.90
N ARG A 144 4.38 29.48 -7.98
CA ARG A 144 3.11 30.16 -8.20
C ARG A 144 3.25 31.28 -9.24
N LYS A 145 2.38 31.25 -10.24
CA LYS A 145 2.21 32.31 -11.27
C LYS A 145 0.72 32.62 -11.41
N GLY A 146 0.30 33.69 -10.78
CA GLY A 146 -1.12 34.09 -10.76
C GLY A 146 -2.02 33.07 -10.10
N ASP A 147 -2.93 32.47 -10.85
CA ASP A 147 -3.90 31.45 -10.42
C ASP A 147 -3.40 30.00 -10.59
N ARG A 148 -2.11 29.80 -10.92
CA ARG A 148 -1.52 28.49 -11.15
C ARG A 148 -0.17 28.33 -10.48
N TYR A 149 0.22 27.05 -10.29
CA TYR A 149 1.59 26.64 -9.99
C TYR A 149 2.19 25.98 -11.22
N ILE A 150 3.43 26.33 -11.55
CA ILE A 150 4.19 25.73 -12.65
C ILE A 150 5.19 24.75 -12.02
N VAL A 151 5.10 23.48 -12.43
CA VAL A 151 5.85 22.37 -11.82
C VAL A 151 6.99 21.92 -12.72
N HIS A 152 8.20 21.87 -12.14
CA HIS A 152 9.39 21.30 -12.78
C HIS A 152 10.14 20.39 -11.82
N GLY A 153 10.71 19.30 -12.33
CA GLY A 153 11.53 18.36 -11.59
C GLY A 153 11.18 16.91 -11.86
N GLN A 154 11.49 16.04 -10.93
CA GLN A 154 11.36 14.60 -11.12
C GLN A 154 10.77 13.91 -9.89
N LYS A 155 9.97 12.86 -10.14
CA LYS A 155 9.54 11.88 -9.15
C LYS A 155 9.92 10.48 -9.62
N ILE A 156 10.13 9.54 -8.68
CA ILE A 156 10.51 8.17 -8.98
C ILE A 156 9.72 7.18 -8.12
N TRP A 157 9.60 5.95 -8.59
CA TRP A 157 8.85 4.86 -7.94
C TRP A 157 7.35 5.15 -7.82
N ILE A 158 6.81 5.92 -8.74
CA ILE A 158 5.39 6.28 -8.74
C ILE A 158 4.58 5.13 -9.33
N SER A 159 3.80 4.48 -8.48
CA SER A 159 2.93 3.37 -8.89
C SER A 159 1.71 3.89 -9.65
N THR A 160 1.21 3.09 -10.60
CA THR A 160 -0.05 3.31 -11.33
C THR A 160 -0.03 4.47 -12.32
N ALA A 161 1.09 5.19 -12.52
CA ALA A 161 1.11 6.41 -13.32
C ALA A 161 0.82 6.18 -14.81
N GLN A 162 1.02 4.95 -15.34
CA GLN A 162 0.66 4.63 -16.73
C GLN A 162 -0.85 4.71 -16.98
N VAL A 163 -1.66 4.27 -16.01
CA VAL A 163 -3.12 4.27 -16.13
C VAL A 163 -3.79 5.44 -15.40
N ALA A 164 -3.06 6.15 -14.52
CA ALA A 164 -3.58 7.29 -13.78
C ALA A 164 -3.89 8.49 -14.67
N ASN A 165 -4.99 9.17 -14.36
CA ASN A 165 -5.35 10.49 -14.88
C ASN A 165 -5.27 11.59 -13.82
N LYS A 166 -5.05 11.22 -12.55
CA LYS A 166 -4.87 12.14 -11.42
C LYS A 166 -3.59 11.84 -10.65
N ILE A 167 -3.07 12.85 -9.97
CA ILE A 167 -1.90 12.72 -9.10
C ILE A 167 -2.11 13.47 -7.79
N LEU A 168 -1.85 12.80 -6.66
CA LEU A 168 -1.60 13.46 -5.39
C LEU A 168 -0.10 13.74 -5.30
N LEU A 169 0.28 15.01 -5.43
CA LEU A 169 1.66 15.45 -5.60
C LEU A 169 2.11 16.32 -4.44
N ILE A 170 3.24 15.97 -3.83
CA ILE A 170 3.94 16.88 -2.91
C ILE A 170 5.08 17.59 -3.65
N ALA A 171 5.12 18.93 -3.57
CA ALA A 171 6.10 19.75 -4.26
C ALA A 171 6.56 20.91 -3.36
N ARG A 172 7.73 21.46 -3.67
CA ARG A 172 8.30 22.58 -2.95
C ARG A 172 7.80 23.90 -3.54
N THR A 173 7.11 24.70 -2.71
CA THR A 173 6.61 26.04 -3.08
C THR A 173 7.46 27.17 -2.51
N ALA A 174 8.22 26.94 -1.44
CA ALA A 174 9.20 27.87 -0.87
C ALA A 174 10.56 27.20 -0.72
N ASP A 175 11.65 27.95 -0.80
CA ASP A 175 13.01 27.42 -0.60
C ASP A 175 13.19 26.96 0.85
N ALA A 176 13.95 25.88 1.04
CA ALA A 176 14.26 25.35 2.36
C ALA A 176 15.06 26.36 3.21
N SER A 177 15.84 27.23 2.55
CA SER A 177 16.59 28.31 3.20
C SER A 177 15.73 29.49 3.66
N GLU A 178 14.52 29.60 3.10
CA GLU A 178 13.57 30.69 3.42
C GLU A 178 12.54 30.27 4.47
N THR A 179 12.57 29.01 4.91
CA THR A 179 11.61 28.45 5.86
C THR A 179 12.28 28.09 7.19
N HIS A 180 11.51 28.10 8.27
CA HIS A 180 12.01 27.74 9.61
C HIS A 180 12.51 26.28 9.65
N ARG A 181 11.79 25.37 9.00
CA ARG A 181 12.16 23.95 8.82
C ARG A 181 12.08 23.62 7.33
N PRO A 182 12.98 22.79 6.78
CA PRO A 182 12.95 22.42 5.35
C PRO A 182 11.60 21.88 4.87
N VAL A 183 10.83 21.23 5.75
CA VAL A 183 9.51 20.66 5.45
C VAL A 183 8.40 21.72 5.31
N ASP A 184 8.58 22.91 5.88
CA ASP A 184 7.59 23.99 5.86
C ASP A 184 7.46 24.66 4.47
N GLY A 185 8.34 24.33 3.52
CA GLY A 185 8.24 24.74 2.12
C GLY A 185 7.53 23.71 1.21
N LEU A 186 7.00 22.63 1.76
CA LEU A 186 6.35 21.56 0.99
C LEU A 186 4.83 21.72 0.99
N THR A 187 4.23 21.67 -0.20
CA THR A 187 2.79 21.83 -0.43
C THR A 187 2.21 20.62 -1.12
N LEU A 188 0.97 20.25 -0.79
CA LEU A 188 0.29 19.10 -1.34
C LEU A 188 -0.78 19.55 -2.34
N PHE A 189 -0.86 18.83 -3.46
CA PHE A 189 -1.80 19.08 -4.55
C PHE A 189 -2.50 17.78 -4.95
N TYR A 190 -3.78 17.86 -5.29
CA TYR A 190 -4.47 16.80 -6.02
C TYR A 190 -5.02 17.36 -7.33
N THR A 191 -4.50 16.86 -8.46
CA THR A 191 -4.73 17.47 -9.76
C THR A 191 -4.69 16.46 -10.90
N ASP A 192 -5.01 16.90 -12.12
CA ASP A 192 -4.82 16.11 -13.33
C ASP A 192 -3.34 15.80 -13.55
N LEU A 193 -3.04 14.58 -13.99
CA LEU A 193 -1.73 14.19 -14.47
C LEU A 193 -1.66 14.47 -15.98
N ASP A 194 -1.24 15.66 -16.32
CA ASP A 194 -1.09 16.08 -17.73
C ASP A 194 0.13 15.41 -18.38
N LYS A 195 -0.11 14.29 -19.05
CA LYS A 195 0.94 13.53 -19.76
C LYS A 195 1.51 14.21 -20.98
N THR A 196 1.01 15.40 -21.37
CA THR A 196 1.65 16.24 -22.40
C THR A 196 2.79 17.08 -21.81
N LYS A 197 2.82 17.25 -20.48
CA LYS A 197 3.79 18.02 -19.70
C LYS A 197 4.57 17.16 -18.71
N VAL A 198 4.20 15.88 -18.58
CA VAL A 198 4.87 14.91 -17.71
C VAL A 198 5.23 13.69 -18.53
N ASP A 199 6.52 13.46 -18.72
CA ASP A 199 7.02 12.22 -19.32
C ASP A 199 7.00 11.11 -18.26
N VAL A 200 6.26 10.04 -18.55
CA VAL A 200 6.03 8.91 -17.62
C VAL A 200 6.73 7.67 -18.14
N ARG A 201 7.84 7.28 -17.52
CA ARG A 201 8.68 6.15 -17.92
C ARG A 201 8.55 4.99 -16.97
N VAL A 202 8.25 3.81 -17.50
CA VAL A 202 8.15 2.57 -16.71
C VAL A 202 9.52 2.14 -16.21
N ILE A 203 9.58 1.74 -14.94
CA ILE A 203 10.72 1.07 -14.31
C ILE A 203 10.46 -0.44 -14.36
N ASP A 204 11.33 -1.19 -15.03
CA ASP A 204 11.30 -2.65 -14.96
C ASP A 204 11.71 -3.12 -13.56
N LYS A 205 10.96 -4.06 -12.98
CA LYS A 205 11.11 -4.44 -11.58
C LYS A 205 10.81 -5.90 -11.29
N MET A 206 11.25 -6.35 -10.16
CA MET A 206 11.22 -7.73 -9.70
C MET A 206 9.79 -8.32 -9.58
N GLY A 207 8.85 -7.59 -9.01
CA GLY A 207 7.50 -8.09 -8.67
C GLY A 207 6.40 -7.04 -8.83
N ARG A 208 5.14 -7.43 -8.58
CA ARG A 208 3.96 -6.59 -8.82
C ARG A 208 3.90 -6.07 -10.26
N LYS A 209 4.15 -6.92 -11.24
CA LYS A 209 4.26 -6.49 -12.64
C LYS A 209 2.99 -5.84 -13.17
N CYS A 210 1.83 -6.30 -12.70
CA CYS A 210 0.54 -5.73 -13.08
C CYS A 210 0.24 -4.33 -12.52
N VAL A 211 1.05 -3.82 -11.60
CA VAL A 211 0.99 -2.44 -11.12
C VAL A 211 2.31 -1.79 -11.44
N ASP A 212 2.33 -0.94 -12.46
CA ASP A 212 3.53 -0.24 -12.92
C ASP A 212 4.20 0.58 -11.82
N SER A 213 5.49 0.87 -11.99
CA SER A 213 6.24 1.86 -11.22
C SER A 213 7.01 2.72 -12.18
N ASN A 214 7.04 4.03 -11.95
CA ASN A 214 7.50 4.97 -12.97
C ASN A 214 8.44 6.03 -12.43
N GLU A 215 9.27 6.55 -13.34
CA GLU A 215 9.85 7.87 -13.25
C GLU A 215 8.91 8.86 -13.93
N LEU A 216 8.73 10.03 -13.30
CA LEU A 216 7.95 11.14 -13.82
C LEU A 216 8.84 12.36 -13.96
N PHE A 217 8.95 12.90 -15.16
CA PHE A 217 9.69 14.13 -15.44
C PHE A 217 8.70 15.25 -15.77
N PHE A 218 8.65 16.25 -14.91
CA PHE A 218 7.74 17.39 -15.01
C PHE A 218 8.42 18.54 -15.74
N ASP A 219 7.84 18.95 -16.85
CA ASP A 219 8.30 20.09 -17.64
C ASP A 219 7.17 21.12 -17.86
N GLY A 220 6.99 21.94 -16.87
CA GLY A 220 5.99 23.02 -16.91
C GLY A 220 4.55 22.55 -16.74
N MET A 221 4.30 21.45 -16.01
CA MET A 221 2.93 21.06 -15.66
C MET A 221 2.25 22.15 -14.84
N GLU A 222 1.04 22.55 -15.25
CA GLU A 222 0.27 23.58 -14.59
C GLU A 222 -0.70 22.98 -13.58
N ILE A 223 -0.72 23.52 -12.36
CA ILE A 223 -1.67 23.12 -11.30
C ILE A 223 -2.49 24.35 -10.91
N PRO A 224 -3.83 24.34 -11.11
CA PRO A 224 -4.70 25.39 -10.59
C PRO A 224 -4.59 25.55 -9.06
N VAL A 225 -4.64 26.79 -8.57
CA VAL A 225 -4.51 27.06 -7.13
C VAL A 225 -5.58 26.35 -6.30
N GLU A 226 -6.78 26.18 -6.83
CA GLU A 226 -7.88 25.46 -6.20
C GLU A 226 -7.63 23.94 -6.06
N ASN A 227 -6.58 23.40 -6.68
CA ASN A 227 -6.15 22.00 -6.53
C ASN A 227 -5.12 21.79 -5.41
N ARG A 228 -4.72 22.86 -4.71
CA ARG A 228 -3.90 22.78 -3.51
C ARG A 228 -4.73 22.24 -2.34
N ILE A 229 -4.23 21.23 -1.66
CA ILE A 229 -4.89 20.62 -0.50
C ILE A 229 -4.37 21.30 0.77
N GLY A 230 -5.30 21.94 1.49
CA GLY A 230 -4.98 22.68 2.71
C GLY A 230 -4.12 23.92 2.48
N GLU A 231 -3.33 24.29 3.48
CA GLU A 231 -2.47 25.48 3.46
C GLU A 231 -1.16 25.23 2.72
N GLU A 232 -0.66 26.26 2.05
CA GLU A 232 0.66 26.25 1.43
C GLU A 232 1.75 26.06 2.49
N GLY A 233 2.76 25.25 2.21
CA GLY A 233 3.83 24.92 3.14
C GLY A 233 3.48 23.90 4.22
N LYS A 234 2.23 23.41 4.31
CA LYS A 234 1.80 22.40 5.30
C LYS A 234 1.67 20.98 4.71
N GLY A 235 1.99 20.79 3.45
CA GLY A 235 1.78 19.51 2.74
C GLY A 235 2.48 18.33 3.39
N PHE A 236 3.67 18.54 3.97
CA PHE A 236 4.38 17.46 4.66
C PHE A 236 3.63 16.98 5.92
N LYS A 237 3.05 17.89 6.70
CA LYS A 237 2.22 17.54 7.86
C LYS A 237 1.02 16.70 7.43
N TYR A 238 0.34 17.12 6.35
CA TYR A 238 -0.84 16.42 5.85
C TYR A 238 -0.51 15.00 5.34
N LEU A 239 0.68 14.85 4.75
CA LEU A 239 1.20 13.56 4.35
C LEU A 239 1.46 12.65 5.57
N LEU A 240 2.10 13.20 6.61
CA LEU A 240 2.43 12.44 7.83
C LEU A 240 1.19 11.89 8.54
N ASP A 241 0.07 12.60 8.52
CA ASP A 241 -1.18 12.15 9.15
C ASP A 241 -1.79 10.92 8.46
N GLY A 242 -1.38 10.63 7.22
CA GLY A 242 -1.73 9.42 6.47
C GLY A 242 -0.81 8.22 6.71
N ILE A 243 0.33 8.41 7.36
CA ILE A 243 1.38 7.37 7.41
C ILE A 243 1.01 6.18 8.32
N ASN A 244 0.41 6.40 9.48
CA ASN A 244 0.03 5.31 10.37
C ASN A 244 -1.04 4.40 9.77
N PRO A 245 -2.16 4.90 9.22
CA PRO A 245 -3.10 4.07 8.48
C PRO A 245 -2.47 3.30 7.33
N GLU A 246 -1.58 3.93 6.55
CA GLU A 246 -0.88 3.24 5.46
C GLU A 246 -0.07 2.04 5.97
N ARG A 247 0.66 2.20 7.09
CA ARG A 247 1.41 1.10 7.72
C ARG A 247 0.51 -0.04 8.16
N ILE A 248 -0.65 0.30 8.76
CA ILE A 248 -1.65 -0.67 9.22
C ILE A 248 -2.21 -1.46 8.03
N LEU A 249 -2.63 -0.77 6.98
CA LEU A 249 -3.19 -1.39 5.77
C LEU A 249 -2.18 -2.31 5.07
N ILE A 250 -0.94 -1.87 4.97
CA ILE A 250 0.15 -2.68 4.42
C ILE A 250 0.41 -3.91 5.29
N ALA A 251 0.44 -3.76 6.61
CA ALA A 251 0.64 -4.89 7.52
C ALA A 251 -0.47 -5.94 7.35
N ALA A 252 -1.73 -5.52 7.27
CA ALA A 252 -2.86 -6.41 7.04
C ALA A 252 -2.77 -7.13 5.68
N GLY A 253 -2.46 -6.40 4.60
CA GLY A 253 -2.26 -6.99 3.27
C GLY A 253 -1.12 -8.00 3.25
N LEU A 254 -0.02 -7.72 3.94
CA LEU A 254 1.12 -8.64 4.08
C LEU A 254 0.75 -9.92 4.81
N VAL A 255 0.04 -9.82 5.94
CA VAL A 255 -0.45 -11.02 6.64
C VAL A 255 -1.31 -11.88 5.71
N GLY A 256 -2.17 -11.25 4.88
CA GLY A 256 -2.95 -11.95 3.86
C GLY A 256 -2.08 -12.72 2.87
N LEU A 257 -1.03 -12.08 2.34
CA LEU A 257 -0.07 -12.70 1.42
C LEU A 257 0.69 -13.86 2.09
N GLY A 258 1.18 -13.65 3.32
CA GLY A 258 1.87 -14.70 4.08
C GLY A 258 0.98 -15.91 4.34
N ARG A 259 -0.30 -15.70 4.65
CA ARG A 259 -1.30 -16.77 4.82
C ARG A 259 -1.57 -17.51 3.50
N ALA A 260 -1.63 -16.82 2.36
CA ALA A 260 -1.74 -17.45 1.04
C ALA A 260 -0.54 -18.35 0.73
N ALA A 261 0.68 -17.86 0.97
CA ALA A 261 1.90 -18.62 0.80
C ALA A 261 1.96 -19.85 1.73
N LEU A 262 1.63 -19.66 3.01
CA LEU A 262 1.61 -20.72 4.01
C LEU A 262 0.58 -21.81 3.68
N ARG A 263 -0.63 -21.44 3.22
CA ARG A 263 -1.66 -22.38 2.79
C ARG A 263 -1.14 -23.26 1.64
N ARG A 264 -0.57 -22.67 0.58
CA ARG A 264 -0.01 -23.41 -0.55
C ARG A 264 1.10 -24.38 -0.12
N ALA A 265 2.02 -23.91 0.74
CA ALA A 265 3.09 -24.75 1.28
C ALA A 265 2.54 -25.94 2.08
N THR A 266 1.53 -25.69 2.92
CA THR A 266 0.90 -26.70 3.75
C THR A 266 0.17 -27.75 2.91
N ASP A 267 -0.58 -27.32 1.89
CA ASP A 267 -1.32 -28.22 1.00
C ASP A 267 -0.36 -29.06 0.16
N TYR A 268 0.70 -28.45 -0.37
CA TYR A 268 1.75 -29.18 -1.07
C TYR A 268 2.45 -30.20 -0.15
N ALA A 269 2.79 -29.82 1.07
CA ALA A 269 3.46 -30.69 2.02
C ALA A 269 2.62 -31.91 2.45
N LYS A 270 1.29 -31.79 2.45
CA LYS A 270 0.36 -32.91 2.69
C LYS A 270 0.30 -33.89 1.52
N GLN A 271 0.44 -33.41 0.30
CA GLN A 271 0.25 -34.21 -0.92
C GLN A 271 1.55 -34.78 -1.47
N ARG A 272 2.66 -34.04 -1.40
CA ARG A 272 3.95 -34.44 -1.97
C ARG A 272 4.56 -35.59 -1.20
N VAL A 273 4.71 -36.74 -1.85
CA VAL A 273 5.33 -37.94 -1.27
C VAL A 273 6.79 -38.04 -1.72
N VAL A 274 7.69 -38.21 -0.76
CA VAL A 274 9.12 -38.49 -0.96
C VAL A 274 9.53 -39.53 0.07
N PHE A 275 10.33 -40.51 -0.34
CA PHE A 275 10.70 -41.65 0.50
C PHE A 275 9.50 -42.37 1.14
N GLY A 276 8.42 -42.54 0.36
CA GLY A 276 7.25 -43.33 0.74
C GLY A 276 6.27 -42.63 1.72
N ARG A 277 6.45 -41.32 2.02
CA ARG A 277 5.56 -40.60 2.92
C ARG A 277 5.43 -39.14 2.50
N PRO A 278 4.32 -38.49 2.86
CA PRO A 278 4.17 -37.01 2.68
C PRO A 278 5.31 -36.26 3.35
N ILE A 279 5.85 -35.24 2.65
CA ILE A 279 6.97 -34.43 3.19
C ILE A 279 6.58 -33.66 4.44
N GLY A 280 5.30 -33.36 4.63
CA GLY A 280 4.73 -32.74 5.83
C GLY A 280 4.88 -33.58 7.11
N LYS A 281 5.31 -34.85 7.02
CA LYS A 281 5.68 -35.67 8.19
C LYS A 281 7.10 -35.37 8.72
N ASN A 282 7.88 -34.54 8.03
CA ASN A 282 9.23 -34.21 8.45
C ASN A 282 9.22 -32.92 9.30
N GLN A 283 9.87 -32.96 10.46
CA GLN A 283 9.98 -31.80 11.35
C GLN A 283 10.66 -30.59 10.67
N ALA A 284 11.63 -30.85 9.77
CA ALA A 284 12.28 -29.80 8.97
C ALA A 284 11.32 -29.03 8.04
N ILE A 285 10.14 -29.60 7.74
CA ILE A 285 9.05 -28.93 7.02
C ILE A 285 8.02 -28.34 8.00
N GLN A 286 7.66 -29.11 9.02
CA GLN A 286 6.63 -28.70 10.00
C GLN A 286 7.02 -27.46 10.79
N HIS A 287 8.24 -27.44 11.34
CA HIS A 287 8.67 -26.35 12.24
C HIS A 287 8.70 -24.99 11.57
N PRO A 288 9.32 -24.80 10.38
CA PRO A 288 9.27 -23.50 9.69
C PRO A 288 7.84 -23.04 9.37
N LEU A 289 6.95 -23.95 8.92
CA LEU A 289 5.57 -23.59 8.63
C LEU A 289 4.77 -23.21 9.89
N ALA A 290 4.98 -23.94 11.00
CA ALA A 290 4.36 -23.62 12.29
C ALA A 290 4.86 -22.29 12.84
N GLN A 291 6.16 -22.01 12.75
CA GLN A 291 6.74 -20.74 13.13
C GLN A 291 6.16 -19.60 12.30
N ASN A 292 6.08 -19.75 10.98
CA ASN A 292 5.49 -18.73 10.10
C ASN A 292 4.03 -18.44 10.47
N TRP A 293 3.25 -19.47 10.82
CA TRP A 293 1.89 -19.26 11.30
C TRP A 293 1.86 -18.40 12.57
N ALA A 294 2.70 -18.72 13.56
CA ALA A 294 2.75 -18.00 14.83
C ALA A 294 3.17 -16.53 14.64
N GLU A 295 4.18 -16.28 13.80
CA GLU A 295 4.67 -14.93 13.50
C GLU A 295 3.64 -14.09 12.73
N LEU A 296 2.93 -14.70 11.75
CA LEU A 296 1.85 -14.04 11.02
C LEU A 296 0.68 -13.69 11.93
N GLU A 297 0.30 -14.58 12.85
CA GLU A 297 -0.79 -14.28 13.79
C GLU A 297 -0.40 -13.20 14.81
N ALA A 298 0.84 -13.16 15.28
CA ALA A 298 1.33 -12.08 16.13
C ALA A 298 1.28 -10.72 15.40
N ALA A 299 1.74 -10.68 14.13
CA ALA A 299 1.66 -9.49 13.30
C ALA A 299 0.20 -9.06 13.03
N ASN A 300 -0.68 -10.02 12.79
CA ASN A 300 -2.12 -9.80 12.58
C ASN A 300 -2.79 -9.14 13.80
N LEU A 301 -2.59 -9.71 14.98
CA LEU A 301 -3.12 -9.14 16.24
C LEU A 301 -2.65 -7.69 16.43
N MET A 302 -1.38 -7.41 16.16
CA MET A 302 -0.82 -6.08 16.31
C MET A 302 -1.36 -5.10 15.27
N ALA A 303 -1.53 -5.52 14.01
CA ALA A 303 -2.07 -4.69 12.94
C ALA A 303 -3.50 -4.27 13.22
N PHE A 304 -4.37 -5.20 13.60
CA PHE A 304 -5.76 -4.87 13.91
C PHE A 304 -5.92 -4.11 15.24
N ARG A 305 -5.05 -4.36 16.23
CA ARG A 305 -5.04 -3.52 17.41
C ARG A 305 -4.66 -2.07 17.08
N ALA A 306 -3.68 -1.86 16.19
CA ALA A 306 -3.33 -0.53 15.72
C ALA A 306 -4.49 0.12 14.93
N ALA A 307 -5.19 -0.64 14.09
CA ALA A 307 -6.35 -0.17 13.34
C ALA A 307 -7.47 0.31 14.28
N GLN A 308 -7.84 -0.49 15.28
CA GLN A 308 -8.85 -0.13 16.27
C GLN A 308 -8.49 1.13 17.09
N LEU A 309 -7.21 1.33 17.42
CA LEU A 309 -6.76 2.54 18.09
C LEU A 309 -6.90 3.75 17.18
N TYR A 310 -6.47 3.63 15.92
CA TYR A 310 -6.61 4.70 14.93
C TYR A 310 -8.06 5.13 14.73
N ASP A 311 -8.97 4.16 14.57
CA ASP A 311 -10.41 4.43 14.35
C ASP A 311 -11.06 5.13 15.54
N ARG A 312 -10.53 4.94 16.75
CA ARG A 312 -10.96 5.66 17.97
C ARG A 312 -10.28 7.02 18.17
N GLY A 313 -9.32 7.38 17.31
CA GLY A 313 -8.51 8.58 17.47
C GLY A 313 -7.42 8.49 18.55
N ASP A 314 -7.13 7.28 19.04
CA ASP A 314 -6.07 7.00 20.01
C ASP A 314 -4.68 6.94 19.31
N ASP A 315 -3.59 7.16 20.09
CA ASP A 315 -2.23 6.98 19.56
C ASP A 315 -1.97 5.51 19.18
N CYS A 316 -1.72 5.30 17.92
CA CYS A 316 -1.41 3.98 17.35
C CYS A 316 0.03 3.88 16.81
N GLY A 317 0.84 4.94 16.89
CA GLY A 317 2.12 5.04 16.21
C GLY A 317 3.08 3.90 16.52
N ALA A 318 3.22 3.51 17.78
CA ALA A 318 4.07 2.41 18.21
C ALA A 318 3.64 1.08 17.59
N LEU A 319 2.35 0.76 17.66
CA LEU A 319 1.80 -0.50 17.15
C LEU A 319 1.78 -0.53 15.62
N ALA A 320 1.49 0.59 14.95
CA ALA A 320 1.51 0.67 13.48
C ALA A 320 2.91 0.40 12.91
N ASN A 321 3.97 0.94 13.55
CA ASN A 321 5.36 0.67 13.15
C ASN A 321 5.74 -0.79 13.42
N ALA A 322 5.43 -1.31 14.60
CA ALA A 322 5.75 -2.68 14.99
C ALA A 322 4.99 -3.69 14.12
N ALA A 323 3.69 -3.47 13.84
CA ALA A 323 2.89 -4.31 12.97
C ALA A 323 3.47 -4.37 11.53
N LYS A 324 3.84 -3.21 10.96
CA LYS A 324 4.44 -3.15 9.62
C LYS A 324 5.79 -3.89 9.57
N TYR A 325 6.62 -3.72 10.60
CA TYR A 325 7.89 -4.43 10.71
C TYR A 325 7.67 -5.94 10.79
N LEU A 326 6.89 -6.41 11.77
CA LEU A 326 6.64 -7.83 11.98
C LEU A 326 5.95 -8.50 10.79
N ALA A 327 4.91 -7.85 10.20
CA ALA A 327 4.24 -8.39 9.03
C ALA A 327 5.19 -8.51 7.83
N GLY A 328 6.11 -7.56 7.64
CA GLY A 328 7.12 -7.63 6.59
C GLY A 328 8.06 -8.81 6.74
N GLU A 329 8.60 -9.03 7.95
CA GLU A 329 9.52 -10.14 8.24
C GLU A 329 8.81 -11.50 8.20
N ALA A 330 7.64 -11.62 8.84
CA ALA A 330 6.86 -12.85 8.87
C ALA A 330 6.39 -13.29 7.48
N THR A 331 5.92 -12.34 6.65
CA THR A 331 5.48 -12.64 5.28
C THR A 331 6.64 -13.04 4.40
N PHE A 332 7.80 -12.36 4.50
CA PHE A 332 8.98 -12.74 3.75
C PHE A 332 9.46 -14.14 4.12
N SER A 333 9.50 -14.47 5.41
CA SER A 333 9.81 -15.81 5.92
C SER A 333 8.82 -16.87 5.38
N ALA A 334 7.52 -16.59 5.46
CA ALA A 334 6.48 -17.50 4.97
C ALA A 334 6.56 -17.73 3.45
N CYS A 335 6.79 -16.69 2.65
CA CYS A 335 6.95 -16.80 1.21
C CYS A 335 8.23 -17.59 0.85
N THR A 336 9.34 -17.34 1.55
CA THR A 336 10.61 -18.06 1.35
C THR A 336 10.43 -19.55 1.69
N ASN A 337 9.86 -19.86 2.85
CA ASN A 337 9.62 -21.25 3.28
C ASN A 337 8.61 -21.95 2.37
N SER A 338 7.67 -21.21 1.77
CA SER A 338 6.74 -21.76 0.80
C SER A 338 7.48 -22.23 -0.47
N VAL A 339 8.37 -21.42 -1.03
CA VAL A 339 9.22 -21.80 -2.16
C VAL A 339 10.08 -23.02 -1.81
N MET A 340 10.75 -22.99 -0.65
CA MET A 340 11.61 -24.09 -0.19
C MET A 340 10.83 -25.38 0.04
N THR A 341 9.61 -25.33 0.57
CA THR A 341 8.74 -26.48 0.77
C THR A 341 8.35 -27.14 -0.55
N HIS A 342 8.10 -26.36 -1.60
CA HIS A 342 7.80 -26.86 -2.93
C HIS A 342 9.03 -27.42 -3.66
N GLY A 343 10.25 -27.06 -3.24
CA GLY A 343 11.48 -27.45 -3.92
C GLY A 343 11.53 -26.90 -5.35
N GLY A 344 11.89 -27.72 -6.33
CA GLY A 344 11.92 -27.30 -7.74
C GLY A 344 10.59 -26.75 -8.27
N MET A 345 9.45 -27.27 -7.79
CA MET A 345 8.13 -26.75 -8.15
C MET A 345 7.88 -25.34 -7.59
N GLY A 346 8.54 -24.95 -6.49
CA GLY A 346 8.47 -23.60 -5.97
C GLY A 346 9.16 -22.55 -6.86
N TYR A 347 9.98 -22.99 -7.80
CA TYR A 347 10.65 -22.13 -8.79
C TYR A 347 9.83 -21.99 -10.10
N ALA A 348 8.77 -22.80 -10.25
CA ALA A 348 7.88 -22.78 -11.40
C ALA A 348 6.73 -21.79 -11.18
N LYS A 349 6.43 -20.96 -12.18
CA LYS A 349 5.42 -19.90 -12.10
C LYS A 349 4.02 -20.42 -11.79
N GLU A 350 3.66 -21.56 -12.31
CA GLU A 350 2.34 -22.19 -12.15
C GLU A 350 1.96 -22.50 -10.69
N PHE A 351 2.94 -22.57 -9.78
CA PHE A 351 2.70 -22.76 -8.34
C PHE A 351 2.51 -21.43 -7.58
N HIS A 352 2.70 -20.27 -8.21
CA HIS A 352 2.51 -18.92 -7.69
C HIS A 352 3.39 -18.51 -6.49
N VAL A 353 4.02 -19.45 -5.80
CA VAL A 353 4.78 -19.16 -4.57
C VAL A 353 6.03 -18.32 -4.86
N GLU A 354 6.63 -18.46 -6.03
CA GLU A 354 7.74 -17.61 -6.48
C GLU A 354 7.27 -16.15 -6.71
N ARG A 355 6.05 -15.95 -7.25
CA ARG A 355 5.44 -14.64 -7.42
C ARG A 355 5.21 -13.96 -6.07
N TYR A 356 4.69 -14.70 -5.08
CA TYR A 356 4.49 -14.16 -3.73
C TYR A 356 5.81 -13.72 -3.09
N LEU A 357 6.89 -14.48 -3.28
CA LEU A 357 8.23 -14.12 -2.79
C LEU A 357 8.74 -12.84 -3.46
N ARG A 358 8.62 -12.72 -4.78
CA ARG A 358 9.00 -11.48 -5.50
C ARG A 358 8.20 -10.28 -5.05
N GLU A 359 6.89 -10.46 -4.86
CA GLU A 359 5.98 -9.38 -4.48
C GLU A 359 6.17 -8.91 -3.03
N CYS A 360 6.48 -9.80 -2.09
CA CYS A 360 6.64 -9.41 -0.69
C CYS A 360 7.91 -8.59 -0.42
N MET A 361 8.93 -8.71 -1.27
CA MET A 361 10.22 -8.02 -1.12
C MET A 361 10.07 -6.50 -1.02
N ILE A 362 9.13 -5.90 -1.78
CA ILE A 362 8.95 -4.44 -1.75
C ILE A 362 8.68 -3.92 -0.34
N HIS A 363 8.00 -4.70 0.48
CA HIS A 363 7.60 -4.27 1.82
C HIS A 363 8.72 -4.35 2.87
N ARG A 364 9.85 -4.94 2.51
CA ARG A 364 11.11 -4.78 3.26
C ARG A 364 11.90 -3.53 2.85
N ILE A 365 11.37 -2.77 1.88
CA ILE A 365 12.01 -1.56 1.34
C ILE A 365 11.10 -0.34 1.55
N ALA A 366 9.81 -0.48 1.22
CA ALA A 366 8.83 0.62 1.17
C ALA A 366 7.53 0.27 1.95
N PRO A 367 6.70 1.28 2.29
CA PRO A 367 6.90 2.73 2.18
C PRO A 367 7.93 3.25 3.18
N ILE A 368 8.21 2.50 4.26
CA ILE A 368 9.31 2.72 5.19
C ILE A 368 10.11 1.43 5.36
N THR A 369 11.42 1.56 5.52
CA THR A 369 12.28 0.41 5.79
C THR A 369 12.06 -0.15 7.21
N PRO A 370 12.37 -1.45 7.46
CA PRO A 370 12.41 -2.02 8.80
C PRO A 370 13.26 -1.19 9.77
N HIS A 371 14.37 -0.63 9.27
CA HIS A 371 15.27 0.20 10.08
C HIS A 371 14.58 1.45 10.63
N LEU A 372 13.81 2.20 9.80
CA LEU A 372 13.07 3.36 10.30
C LEU A 372 11.96 2.99 11.29
N ALA A 373 11.28 1.86 11.07
CA ALA A 373 10.29 1.37 12.02
C ALA A 373 10.92 1.02 13.37
N LEU A 374 12.08 0.36 13.35
CA LEU A 374 12.85 0.05 14.56
C LEU A 374 13.43 1.30 15.23
N CYS A 375 13.93 2.28 14.47
CA CYS A 375 14.36 3.57 15.01
C CYS A 375 13.22 4.30 15.72
N TYR A 376 12.01 4.30 15.13
CA TYR A 376 10.83 4.88 15.78
C TYR A 376 10.53 4.20 17.13
N ILE A 377 10.56 2.86 17.17
CA ILE A 377 10.31 2.10 18.40
C ILE A 377 11.41 2.39 19.43
N ALA A 378 12.67 2.36 19.02
CA ALA A 378 13.80 2.66 19.89
C ALA A 378 13.68 4.05 20.53
N GLU A 379 13.38 5.06 19.73
CA GLU A 379 13.29 6.45 20.17
C GLU A 379 12.02 6.72 20.99
N ARG A 380 10.84 6.29 20.48
CA ARG A 380 9.54 6.70 21.02
C ARG A 380 9.00 5.78 22.09
N VAL A 381 9.36 4.50 22.04
CA VAL A 381 8.86 3.50 23.00
C VAL A 381 9.91 3.20 24.08
N LEU A 382 11.18 3.00 23.67
CA LEU A 382 12.26 2.65 24.60
C LEU A 382 12.98 3.87 25.17
N GLY A 383 12.73 5.09 24.64
CA GLY A 383 13.35 6.33 25.11
C GLY A 383 14.83 6.45 24.78
N LEU A 384 15.33 5.71 23.79
CA LEU A 384 16.71 5.80 23.35
C LEU A 384 16.98 7.12 22.58
N PRO A 385 18.22 7.63 22.60
CA PRO A 385 18.58 8.81 21.83
C PRO A 385 18.32 8.63 20.34
N LYS A 386 17.93 9.71 19.67
CA LYS A 386 17.74 9.74 18.23
C LYS A 386 19.03 9.40 17.51
N SER A 387 18.97 8.52 16.51
CA SER A 387 20.13 7.99 15.83
C SER A 387 20.59 8.84 14.62
N TYR A 388 19.77 9.79 14.14
CA TYR A 388 20.07 10.65 12.97
C TYR A 388 19.45 12.03 13.09
#